data_8e8e29ee34e598761c09613a019d6fca
#
_entry.id   8e8e29ee34e598761c09613a019d6fca
#
_cell.length_a   1.000
_cell.length_b   1.000
_cell.length_c   1.000
_cell.angle_alpha   90.00
_cell.angle_beta   90.00
_cell.angle_gamma   90.00
#
_symmetry.space_group_name_H-M   'P 1'
#
loop_
_entity.id
_entity.type
_entity.pdbx_description
1 polymer ?
#
loop_
_entity_poly.entity_id
_entity_poly.type
_entity_poly.pdbx_seq_one_letter_code
_entity_poly.pdbx_strand_id
1 'polypeptide(L)'
;MGRQIALTKEQEEKIIYNYTILHYGQKKAGAFIPVSDSVVRRILKKYNIPIKSIQETNINKLWVKHDYFQNQSPDMGYWLGILGSDGSVNTKENQIYIELQRQDKELLEKLNTTIENERPIKDYETGKGYKNSKLYFYSKQIKQDLAKYHIVPNKTYSKDYGFPELLNPKYYKDYIRGLFDGDGSIKMTGNSITWQVDVGTIDIAYEIQRIFKTNQIDVEISFLHKKNVTIYRIYGYGKKKCQKIYNWLYNTSSSLWLERKKKKFEELLK
;
A
#
# COMPACT_ATOMS: atom_id res chain seq x y z
N MET A 1 46.62 -16.75 15.51
CA MET A 1 45.51 -17.71 15.71
C MET A 1 44.58 -17.15 16.76
N GLY A 2 43.38 -16.72 16.39
CA GLY A 2 42.41 -16.19 17.33
C GLY A 2 41.86 -17.29 18.25
N ARG A 3 41.84 -17.04 19.56
CA ARG A 3 41.24 -17.96 20.53
C ARG A 3 39.81 -18.32 20.12
N GLN A 4 39.53 -19.61 19.87
CA GLN A 4 38.15 -20.06 19.68
C GLN A 4 37.42 -19.92 21.01
N ILE A 5 36.44 -19.04 21.08
CA ILE A 5 35.56 -18.94 22.26
C ILE A 5 34.71 -20.21 22.27
N ALA A 6 34.94 -21.09 23.26
CA ALA A 6 34.09 -22.23 23.53
C ALA A 6 32.86 -21.74 24.30
N LEU A 7 31.68 -21.97 23.75
CA LEU A 7 30.39 -21.63 24.41
C LEU A 7 29.88 -22.85 25.18
N THR A 8 29.17 -22.59 26.27
CA THR A 8 28.41 -23.63 26.96
C THR A 8 27.22 -24.09 26.10
N LYS A 9 26.75 -25.32 26.37
CA LYS A 9 25.57 -25.85 25.66
C LYS A 9 24.35 -24.94 25.82
N GLU A 10 24.12 -24.42 27.02
CA GLU A 10 23.04 -23.48 27.33
C GLU A 10 23.14 -22.19 26.53
N GLN A 11 24.36 -21.65 26.34
CA GLN A 11 24.60 -20.48 25.53
C GLN A 11 24.30 -20.74 24.01
N GLU A 12 24.69 -21.91 23.52
CA GLU A 12 24.37 -22.32 22.14
C GLU A 12 22.85 -22.46 21.95
N GLU A 13 22.15 -23.13 22.88
CA GLU A 13 20.69 -23.28 22.84
C GLU A 13 19.96 -21.93 22.88
N LYS A 14 20.42 -20.99 23.70
CA LYS A 14 19.87 -19.65 23.77
C LYS A 14 20.08 -18.84 22.47
N ILE A 15 21.22 -18.99 21.82
CA ILE A 15 21.48 -18.42 20.49
C ILE A 15 20.47 -18.99 19.49
N ILE A 16 20.30 -20.31 19.50
CA ILE A 16 19.36 -21.01 18.60
C ILE A 16 17.94 -20.53 18.84
N TYR A 17 17.48 -20.50 20.11
CA TYR A 17 16.16 -20.00 20.48
C TYR A 17 15.94 -18.55 19.99
N ASN A 18 16.89 -17.66 20.28
CA ASN A 18 16.83 -16.27 19.85
C ASN A 18 16.74 -16.13 18.32
N TYR A 19 17.44 -17.00 17.58
CA TYR A 19 17.47 -16.96 16.14
C TYR A 19 16.25 -17.60 15.48
N THR A 20 15.78 -18.75 15.99
CA THR A 20 14.70 -19.54 15.38
C THR A 20 13.31 -19.11 15.85
N ILE A 21 13.15 -18.86 17.15
CA ILE A 21 11.86 -18.55 17.77
C ILE A 21 11.62 -17.05 17.85
N LEU A 22 12.59 -16.28 18.37
CA LEU A 22 12.45 -14.81 18.44
C LEU A 22 12.82 -14.11 17.12
N HIS A 23 13.21 -14.88 16.11
CA HIS A 23 13.55 -14.40 14.77
C HIS A 23 14.61 -13.28 14.74
N TYR A 24 15.51 -13.23 15.72
CA TYR A 24 16.59 -12.25 15.75
C TYR A 24 17.61 -12.47 14.64
N GLY A 25 18.20 -11.40 14.13
CA GLY A 25 19.38 -11.47 13.26
C GLY A 25 20.60 -12.00 14.03
N GLN A 26 21.63 -12.50 13.33
CA GLN A 26 22.81 -13.12 13.92
C GLN A 26 23.43 -12.27 15.04
N LYS A 27 23.64 -10.97 14.81
CA LYS A 27 24.18 -10.04 15.82
C LYS A 27 23.33 -9.97 17.09
N LYS A 28 22.00 -9.88 16.95
CA LYS A 28 21.08 -9.77 18.09
C LYS A 28 20.89 -11.12 18.78
N ALA A 29 20.93 -12.23 18.06
CA ALA A 29 20.81 -13.57 18.62
C ALA A 29 21.94 -13.90 19.59
N GLY A 30 23.16 -13.40 19.33
CA GLY A 30 24.34 -13.56 20.19
C GLY A 30 24.60 -12.41 21.17
N ALA A 31 23.77 -11.35 21.20
CA ALA A 31 24.08 -10.10 21.93
C ALA A 31 24.15 -10.23 23.47
N PHE A 32 23.67 -11.34 24.04
CA PHE A 32 23.76 -11.60 25.48
C PHE A 32 25.12 -12.12 25.96
N ILE A 33 26.06 -12.38 25.02
CA ILE A 33 27.45 -12.78 25.24
C ILE A 33 28.35 -12.05 24.25
N PRO A 34 29.62 -11.78 24.59
CA PRO A 34 30.55 -11.05 23.72
C PRO A 34 31.06 -11.94 22.58
N VAL A 35 30.20 -12.29 21.64
CA VAL A 35 30.56 -13.09 20.46
C VAL A 35 30.28 -12.32 19.16
N SER A 36 31.10 -12.60 18.15
CA SER A 36 30.90 -12.06 16.81
C SER A 36 29.83 -12.83 16.03
N ASP A 37 29.31 -12.21 14.98
CA ASP A 37 28.36 -12.83 14.06
C ASP A 37 28.88 -14.13 13.44
N SER A 38 30.20 -14.25 13.28
CA SER A 38 30.85 -15.46 12.75
C SER A 38 30.73 -16.65 13.72
N VAL A 39 30.77 -16.40 15.04
CA VAL A 39 30.53 -17.43 16.06
C VAL A 39 29.07 -17.90 16.03
N VAL A 40 28.13 -16.97 15.98
CA VAL A 40 26.69 -17.30 15.83
C VAL A 40 26.46 -18.13 14.57
N ARG A 41 27.04 -17.72 13.43
CA ARG A 41 26.93 -18.45 12.16
C ARG A 41 27.51 -19.87 12.26
N ARG A 42 28.62 -20.07 12.98
CA ARG A 42 29.22 -21.38 13.20
C ARG A 42 28.28 -22.29 14.01
N ILE A 43 27.63 -21.75 15.05
CA ILE A 43 26.66 -22.50 15.87
C ILE A 43 25.45 -22.90 15.02
N LEU A 44 24.86 -21.98 14.29
CA LEU A 44 23.73 -22.29 13.41
C LEU A 44 24.08 -23.39 12.40
N LYS A 45 25.28 -23.36 11.80
CA LYS A 45 25.78 -24.42 10.91
C LYS A 45 25.98 -25.76 11.66
N LYS A 46 26.53 -25.73 12.88
CA LYS A 46 26.73 -26.93 13.72
C LYS A 46 25.44 -27.71 13.95
N TYR A 47 24.32 -26.97 14.10
CA TYR A 47 22.98 -27.53 14.35
C TYR A 47 22.11 -27.62 13.09
N ASN A 48 22.71 -27.50 11.89
CA ASN A 48 22.00 -27.54 10.59
C ASN A 48 20.85 -26.54 10.45
N ILE A 49 20.95 -25.38 11.14
CA ILE A 49 19.94 -24.34 11.08
C ILE A 49 20.22 -23.44 9.86
N PRO A 50 19.26 -23.26 8.94
CA PRO A 50 19.44 -22.41 7.78
C PRO A 50 19.79 -20.98 8.18
N ILE A 51 20.82 -20.42 7.54
CA ILE A 51 21.19 -19.01 7.76
C ILE A 51 20.30 -18.16 6.89
N LYS A 52 19.43 -17.37 7.54
CA LYS A 52 18.54 -16.42 6.86
C LYS A 52 19.37 -15.42 6.04
N SER A 53 18.93 -15.12 4.83
CA SER A 53 19.48 -14.02 4.05
C SER A 53 19.31 -12.68 4.77
N ILE A 54 20.05 -11.67 4.37
CA ILE A 54 19.87 -10.29 4.89
C ILE A 54 18.43 -9.82 4.65
N GLN A 55 17.81 -10.23 3.54
CA GLN A 55 16.42 -9.91 3.22
C GLN A 55 15.46 -10.59 4.20
N GLU A 56 15.63 -11.89 4.47
CA GLU A 56 14.82 -12.64 5.45
C GLU A 56 15.02 -12.12 6.88
N THR A 57 16.24 -11.71 7.23
CA THR A 57 16.52 -11.11 8.54
C THR A 57 15.87 -9.74 8.71
N ASN A 58 15.76 -8.95 7.63
CA ASN A 58 15.09 -7.65 7.64
C ASN A 58 13.57 -7.76 7.58
N ILE A 59 13.04 -8.78 6.91
CA ILE A 59 11.60 -9.12 6.93
C ILE A 59 11.16 -9.43 8.37
N ASN A 60 11.96 -10.18 9.11
CA ASN A 60 11.64 -10.62 10.48
C ASN A 60 11.96 -9.60 11.58
N LYS A 61 12.49 -8.42 11.24
CA LYS A 61 12.84 -7.40 12.25
C LYS A 61 11.69 -6.54 12.70
N LEU A 62 10.69 -6.37 11.85
CA LEU A 62 9.49 -5.60 12.15
C LEU A 62 8.33 -6.27 11.42
N TRP A 63 7.35 -6.70 12.19
CA TRP A 63 6.22 -7.47 11.71
C TRP A 63 5.34 -6.66 10.72
N VAL A 64 4.72 -7.37 9.80
CA VAL A 64 3.60 -6.92 8.99
C VAL A 64 2.72 -8.14 8.69
N LYS A 65 1.42 -7.96 8.66
CA LYS A 65 0.46 -9.01 8.31
C LYS A 65 0.57 -9.35 6.82
N HIS A 66 1.39 -10.35 6.52
CA HIS A 66 1.79 -10.70 5.16
C HIS A 66 0.64 -11.18 4.26
N ASP A 67 -0.43 -11.72 4.83
CA ASP A 67 -1.59 -12.31 4.13
C ASP A 67 -2.78 -11.35 4.00
N TYR A 68 -2.62 -10.08 4.38
CA TYR A 68 -3.72 -9.11 4.37
C TYR A 68 -4.44 -9.03 3.01
N PHE A 69 -3.70 -9.02 1.90
CA PHE A 69 -4.27 -8.91 0.56
C PHE A 69 -4.75 -10.26 -0.04
N GLN A 70 -4.82 -11.32 0.76
CA GLN A 70 -5.42 -12.60 0.35
C GLN A 70 -6.91 -12.68 0.70
N ASN A 71 -7.36 -11.89 1.68
CA ASN A 71 -8.74 -11.90 2.17
C ASN A 71 -9.49 -10.66 1.70
N GLN A 72 -10.32 -10.83 0.67
CA GLN A 72 -11.05 -9.72 0.07
C GLN A 72 -12.10 -9.14 1.02
N SER A 73 -12.08 -7.82 1.17
CA SER A 73 -12.99 -7.04 2.00
C SER A 73 -13.21 -5.64 1.38
N PRO A 74 -14.20 -4.87 1.83
CA PRO A 74 -14.34 -3.47 1.44
C PRO A 74 -13.08 -2.66 1.71
N ASP A 75 -12.44 -2.86 2.87
CA ASP A 75 -11.22 -2.17 3.26
C ASP A 75 -10.03 -2.55 2.37
N MET A 76 -9.89 -3.84 2.03
CA MET A 76 -8.89 -4.27 1.07
C MET A 76 -9.11 -3.63 -0.31
N GLY A 77 -10.36 -3.60 -0.80
CA GLY A 77 -10.70 -2.91 -2.04
C GLY A 77 -10.27 -1.44 -2.02
N TYR A 78 -10.56 -0.73 -0.95
CA TYR A 78 -10.15 0.65 -0.75
C TYR A 78 -8.61 0.83 -0.79
N TRP A 79 -7.87 -0.03 -0.07
CA TRP A 79 -6.41 0.03 -0.05
C TRP A 79 -5.78 -0.32 -1.40
N LEU A 80 -6.39 -1.20 -2.20
CA LEU A 80 -5.97 -1.43 -3.58
C LEU A 80 -6.10 -0.15 -4.41
N GLY A 81 -7.17 0.62 -4.23
CA GLY A 81 -7.35 1.92 -4.88
C GLY A 81 -6.27 2.95 -4.48
N ILE A 82 -6.01 3.10 -3.18
CA ILE A 82 -4.93 3.99 -2.67
C ILE A 82 -3.55 3.53 -3.16
N LEU A 83 -3.27 2.23 -3.16
CA LEU A 83 -2.01 1.70 -3.70
C LEU A 83 -1.92 1.89 -5.22
N GLY A 84 -3.03 1.79 -5.92
CA GLY A 84 -3.14 2.06 -7.36
C GLY A 84 -2.83 3.52 -7.71
N SER A 85 -3.20 4.49 -6.88
CA SER A 85 -2.88 5.92 -7.05
C SER A 85 -1.52 6.28 -6.45
N ASP A 86 -1.42 6.37 -5.13
CA ASP A 86 -0.28 6.92 -4.38
C ASP A 86 0.75 5.88 -3.94
N GLY A 87 0.45 4.58 -4.10
CA GLY A 87 1.35 3.50 -3.70
C GLY A 87 2.52 3.32 -4.65
N SER A 88 3.62 2.80 -4.13
CA SER A 88 4.79 2.42 -4.90
C SER A 88 5.32 1.06 -4.45
N VAL A 89 5.66 0.22 -5.42
CA VAL A 89 6.26 -1.10 -5.22
C VAL A 89 7.70 -1.06 -5.76
N ASN A 90 8.67 -1.40 -4.93
CA ASN A 90 10.07 -1.39 -5.34
C ASN A 90 10.35 -2.55 -6.32
N THR A 91 11.16 -2.29 -7.36
CA THR A 91 11.52 -3.29 -8.38
C THR A 91 12.43 -4.38 -7.82
N LYS A 92 13.48 -3.99 -7.09
CA LYS A 92 14.54 -4.88 -6.59
C LYS A 92 14.26 -5.47 -5.22
N GLU A 93 13.58 -4.69 -4.36
CA GLU A 93 13.28 -5.07 -2.98
C GLU A 93 11.81 -5.45 -2.82
N ASN A 94 11.48 -6.10 -1.71
CA ASN A 94 10.10 -6.38 -1.34
C ASN A 94 9.46 -5.21 -0.58
N GLN A 95 9.94 -3.99 -0.83
CA GLN A 95 9.42 -2.78 -0.21
C GLN A 95 8.18 -2.29 -0.95
N ILE A 96 7.17 -1.98 -0.17
CA ILE A 96 5.97 -1.26 -0.59
C ILE A 96 5.90 0.02 0.26
N TYR A 97 5.52 1.14 -0.34
CA TYR A 97 5.32 2.37 0.40
C TYR A 97 4.19 3.23 -0.18
N ILE A 98 3.63 4.08 0.66
CA ILE A 98 2.66 5.11 0.32
C ILE A 98 3.14 6.43 0.92
N GLU A 99 3.07 7.49 0.13
CA GLU A 99 3.38 8.84 0.57
C GLU A 99 2.16 9.72 0.38
N LEU A 100 1.73 10.38 1.46
CA LEU A 100 0.63 11.35 1.44
C LEU A 100 1.07 12.68 2.04
N GLN A 101 0.33 13.73 1.78
CA GLN A 101 0.49 14.99 2.51
C GLN A 101 0.30 14.74 4.00
N ARG A 102 1.07 15.45 4.85
CA ARG A 102 1.02 15.24 6.31
C ARG A 102 -0.37 15.43 6.92
N GLN A 103 -1.20 16.29 6.35
CA GLN A 103 -2.58 16.46 6.80
C GLN A 103 -3.44 15.19 6.63
N ASP A 104 -3.03 14.26 5.75
CA ASP A 104 -3.71 13.01 5.46
C ASP A 104 -3.06 11.80 6.18
N LYS A 105 -2.17 12.06 7.14
CA LYS A 105 -1.41 11.03 7.88
C LYS A 105 -2.31 10.01 8.57
N GLU A 106 -3.46 10.43 9.08
CA GLU A 106 -4.44 9.55 9.73
C GLU A 106 -4.80 8.34 8.85
N LEU A 107 -4.87 8.54 7.53
CA LEU A 107 -5.15 7.44 6.60
C LEU A 107 -4.00 6.42 6.59
N LEU A 108 -2.74 6.87 6.64
CA LEU A 108 -1.58 5.98 6.75
C LEU A 108 -1.57 5.24 8.09
N GLU A 109 -1.99 5.89 9.18
CA GLU A 109 -2.09 5.28 10.51
C GLU A 109 -3.14 4.16 10.51
N LYS A 110 -4.29 4.36 9.84
CA LYS A 110 -5.31 3.32 9.65
C LYS A 110 -4.75 2.12 8.90
N LEU A 111 -4.01 2.33 7.79
CA LEU A 111 -3.38 1.23 7.07
C LEU A 111 -2.33 0.54 7.93
N ASN A 112 -1.47 1.30 8.59
CA ASN A 112 -0.42 0.77 9.46
C ASN A 112 -0.97 -0.19 10.51
N THR A 113 -2.09 0.21 11.14
CA THR A 113 -2.82 -0.61 12.11
C THR A 113 -3.43 -1.85 11.45
N THR A 114 -4.08 -1.68 10.30
CA THR A 114 -4.79 -2.77 9.58
C THR A 114 -3.85 -3.89 9.15
N ILE A 115 -2.66 -3.54 8.67
CA ILE A 115 -1.64 -4.53 8.28
C ILE A 115 -0.68 -4.89 9.41
N GLU A 116 -0.96 -4.44 10.65
CA GLU A 116 -0.15 -4.73 11.83
C GLU A 116 1.35 -4.42 11.59
N ASN A 117 1.65 -3.31 10.91
CA ASN A 117 3.02 -2.96 10.60
C ASN A 117 3.68 -2.25 11.79
N GLU A 118 4.74 -2.82 12.31
CA GLU A 118 5.50 -2.26 13.45
C GLU A 118 6.42 -1.10 13.07
N ARG A 119 6.51 -0.77 11.76
CA ARG A 119 7.37 0.35 11.34
C ARG A 119 6.68 1.68 11.59
N PRO A 120 7.38 2.67 12.14
CA PRO A 120 6.83 4.00 12.33
C PRO A 120 6.61 4.68 10.97
N ILE A 121 5.53 5.45 10.89
CA ILE A 121 5.32 6.38 9.79
C ILE A 121 6.35 7.50 9.89
N LYS A 122 7.04 7.79 8.80
CA LYS A 122 8.06 8.83 8.72
C LYS A 122 7.47 10.13 8.21
N ASP A 123 7.57 11.17 9.02
CA ASP A 123 7.26 12.54 8.60
C ASP A 123 8.54 13.20 8.06
N TYR A 124 8.40 13.92 6.96
CA TYR A 124 9.52 14.65 6.36
C TYR A 124 9.03 15.87 5.59
N GLU A 125 9.95 16.75 5.26
CA GLU A 125 9.71 17.91 4.44
C GLU A 125 10.57 17.82 3.17
N THR A 126 9.97 18.07 2.01
CA THR A 126 10.70 18.11 0.75
C THR A 126 11.53 19.40 0.64
N GLY A 127 12.54 19.41 -0.23
CA GLY A 127 13.32 20.61 -0.50
C GLY A 127 12.51 21.82 -1.04
N LYS A 128 11.23 21.60 -1.38
CA LYS A 128 10.26 22.63 -1.79
C LYS A 128 9.30 23.04 -0.65
N GLY A 129 9.52 22.57 0.57
CA GLY A 129 8.70 22.91 1.74
C GLY A 129 7.39 22.11 1.87
N TYR A 130 7.13 21.10 1.03
CA TYR A 130 5.95 20.25 1.18
C TYR A 130 6.15 19.27 2.34
N LYS A 131 5.19 19.23 3.27
CA LYS A 131 5.19 18.34 4.42
C LYS A 131 4.46 17.05 4.08
N ASN A 132 5.18 15.94 4.08
CA ASN A 132 4.68 14.63 3.73
C ASN A 132 4.84 13.64 4.88
N SER A 133 4.04 12.57 4.84
CA SER A 133 4.16 11.38 5.68
C SER A 133 4.30 10.16 4.77
N LYS A 134 5.18 9.24 5.16
CA LYS A 134 5.49 8.02 4.42
C LYS A 134 5.29 6.80 5.31
N LEU A 135 4.41 5.92 4.90
CA LEU A 135 4.31 4.55 5.40
C LEU A 135 5.10 3.62 4.47
N TYR A 136 5.88 2.70 5.04
CA TYR A 136 6.58 1.69 4.27
C TYR A 136 6.72 0.38 5.05
N PHE A 137 6.72 -0.71 4.33
CA PHE A 137 6.91 -2.06 4.88
C PHE A 137 7.56 -2.98 3.84
N TYR A 138 7.97 -4.16 4.28
CA TYR A 138 8.63 -5.14 3.43
C TYR A 138 7.89 -6.47 3.52
N SER A 139 7.37 -6.94 2.39
CA SER A 139 6.70 -8.23 2.30
C SER A 139 6.76 -8.77 0.88
N LYS A 140 7.42 -9.90 0.70
CA LYS A 140 7.42 -10.63 -0.56
C LYS A 140 6.01 -11.10 -0.91
N GLN A 141 5.26 -11.59 0.09
CA GLN A 141 3.90 -12.08 -0.09
C GLN A 141 2.96 -10.97 -0.53
N ILE A 142 2.93 -9.83 0.20
CA ILE A 142 2.09 -8.69 -0.21
C ILE A 142 2.47 -8.20 -1.61
N LYS A 143 3.76 -8.11 -1.95
CA LYS A 143 4.20 -7.73 -3.29
C LYS A 143 3.64 -8.67 -4.37
N GLN A 144 3.65 -9.99 -4.11
CA GLN A 144 3.09 -11.00 -5.01
C GLN A 144 1.55 -10.91 -5.09
N ASP A 145 0.87 -10.68 -3.97
CA ASP A 145 -0.58 -10.54 -3.93
C ASP A 145 -1.03 -9.26 -4.64
N LEU A 146 -0.35 -8.13 -4.45
CA LEU A 146 -0.61 -6.89 -5.17
C LEU A 146 -0.44 -7.03 -6.68
N ALA A 147 0.55 -7.82 -7.13
CA ALA A 147 0.75 -8.10 -8.55
C ALA A 147 -0.44 -8.84 -9.19
N LYS A 148 -1.15 -9.70 -8.44
CA LYS A 148 -2.40 -10.34 -8.89
C LYS A 148 -3.53 -9.34 -9.16
N TYR A 149 -3.48 -8.19 -8.49
CA TYR A 149 -4.41 -7.07 -8.67
C TYR A 149 -3.82 -5.96 -9.55
N HIS A 150 -2.82 -6.30 -10.38
CA HIS A 150 -2.15 -5.39 -11.32
C HIS A 150 -1.47 -4.18 -10.67
N ILE A 151 -1.20 -4.21 -9.37
CA ILE A 151 -0.39 -3.19 -8.69
C ILE A 151 1.07 -3.65 -8.70
N VAL A 152 1.82 -3.11 -9.66
CA VAL A 152 3.17 -3.56 -10.01
C VAL A 152 4.20 -2.43 -9.84
N PRO A 153 5.50 -2.75 -9.81
CA PRO A 153 6.56 -1.75 -9.85
C PRO A 153 6.47 -0.86 -11.10
N ASN A 154 6.84 0.41 -10.96
CA ASN A 154 6.83 1.38 -12.05
C ASN A 154 5.47 1.48 -12.78
N LYS A 155 4.37 1.37 -12.04
CA LYS A 155 3.00 1.29 -12.58
C LYS A 155 2.69 2.33 -13.66
N THR A 156 3.22 3.56 -13.56
CA THR A 156 3.02 4.64 -14.54
C THR A 156 3.50 4.26 -15.96
N TYR A 157 4.47 3.36 -16.06
CA TYR A 157 5.07 2.94 -17.33
C TYR A 157 4.90 1.45 -17.60
N SER A 158 4.28 0.70 -16.69
CA SER A 158 4.11 -0.74 -16.81
C SER A 158 2.85 -1.07 -17.61
N LYS A 159 3.00 -2.01 -18.55
CA LYS A 159 1.86 -2.61 -19.27
C LYS A 159 1.04 -3.56 -18.39
N ASP A 160 1.62 -4.00 -17.26
CA ASP A 160 0.97 -4.91 -16.32
C ASP A 160 0.12 -4.16 -15.28
N TYR A 161 0.17 -2.82 -15.27
CA TYR A 161 -0.73 -2.01 -14.43
C TYR A 161 -2.10 -1.93 -15.09
N GLY A 162 -3.12 -2.39 -14.39
CA GLY A 162 -4.47 -2.53 -14.92
C GLY A 162 -5.57 -2.49 -13.85
N PHE A 163 -6.79 -2.75 -14.28
CA PHE A 163 -7.92 -2.90 -13.38
C PHE A 163 -7.78 -4.22 -12.57
N PRO A 164 -8.11 -4.24 -11.27
CA PRO A 164 -7.99 -5.45 -10.44
C PRO A 164 -9.15 -6.44 -10.68
N GLU A 165 -9.16 -7.14 -11.80
CA GLU A 165 -10.23 -8.03 -12.24
C GLU A 165 -10.52 -9.17 -11.25
N LEU A 166 -9.51 -9.61 -10.48
CA LEU A 166 -9.68 -10.63 -9.44
C LEU A 166 -10.39 -10.11 -8.18
N LEU A 167 -10.54 -8.80 -8.04
CA LEU A 167 -11.32 -8.23 -6.94
C LEU A 167 -12.80 -8.54 -7.13
N ASN A 168 -13.47 -9.01 -6.08
CA ASN A 168 -14.89 -9.29 -6.14
C ASN A 168 -15.67 -8.01 -6.51
N PRO A 169 -16.60 -8.07 -7.51
CA PRO A 169 -17.34 -6.90 -7.98
C PRO A 169 -18.07 -6.10 -6.90
N LYS A 170 -18.48 -6.76 -5.81
CA LYS A 170 -19.11 -6.06 -4.67
C LYS A 170 -18.20 -5.02 -3.99
N TYR A 171 -16.87 -5.10 -4.20
CA TYR A 171 -15.88 -4.19 -3.65
C TYR A 171 -15.32 -3.17 -4.66
N TYR A 172 -15.81 -3.17 -5.90
CA TYR A 172 -15.36 -2.21 -6.91
C TYR A 172 -15.60 -0.77 -6.52
N LYS A 173 -16.71 -0.49 -5.81
CA LYS A 173 -16.96 0.86 -5.30
C LYS A 173 -15.91 1.32 -4.29
N ASP A 174 -15.42 0.40 -3.46
CA ASP A 174 -14.38 0.70 -2.48
C ASP A 174 -13.04 0.96 -3.17
N TYR A 175 -12.70 0.17 -4.18
CA TYR A 175 -11.53 0.40 -5.02
C TYR A 175 -11.58 1.77 -5.71
N ILE A 176 -12.71 2.10 -6.34
CA ILE A 176 -12.88 3.39 -7.03
C ILE A 176 -12.86 4.56 -6.02
N ARG A 177 -13.39 4.37 -4.80
CA ARG A 177 -13.25 5.35 -3.72
C ARG A 177 -11.80 5.56 -3.33
N GLY A 178 -11.01 4.50 -3.20
CA GLY A 178 -9.57 4.59 -2.95
C GLY A 178 -8.82 5.34 -4.06
N LEU A 179 -9.10 5.05 -5.34
CA LEU A 179 -8.55 5.81 -6.47
C LEU A 179 -8.94 7.28 -6.41
N PHE A 180 -10.20 7.58 -6.09
CA PHE A 180 -10.68 8.96 -5.95
C PHE A 180 -9.99 9.67 -4.79
N ASP A 181 -9.78 9.01 -3.68
CA ASP A 181 -9.09 9.60 -2.53
C ASP A 181 -7.61 9.87 -2.81
N GLY A 182 -6.94 9.06 -3.62
CA GLY A 182 -5.60 9.34 -4.12
C GLY A 182 -5.62 10.43 -5.21
N ASP A 183 -5.91 10.07 -6.43
CA ASP A 183 -5.75 10.89 -7.64
C ASP A 183 -7.02 11.65 -8.07
N GLY A 184 -8.11 11.53 -7.33
CA GLY A 184 -9.36 12.21 -7.68
C GLY A 184 -9.50 13.62 -7.11
N SER A 185 -10.48 14.34 -7.64
CA SER A 185 -10.88 15.64 -7.11
C SER A 185 -12.38 15.89 -7.27
N ILE A 186 -12.91 16.73 -6.39
CA ILE A 186 -14.23 17.32 -6.47
C ILE A 186 -14.09 18.84 -6.41
N LYS A 187 -14.73 19.55 -7.35
CA LYS A 187 -14.59 21.01 -7.48
C LYS A 187 -15.78 21.64 -8.16
N MET A 188 -15.94 22.94 -7.99
CA MET A 188 -16.78 23.75 -8.87
C MET A 188 -16.08 23.94 -10.23
N THR A 189 -16.81 23.78 -11.30
CA THR A 189 -16.40 24.09 -12.68
C THR A 189 -17.48 24.97 -13.29
N GLY A 190 -17.19 26.28 -13.41
CA GLY A 190 -18.23 27.27 -13.65
C GLY A 190 -19.29 27.24 -12.52
N ASN A 191 -20.56 27.16 -12.87
CA ASN A 191 -21.67 27.11 -11.92
C ASN A 191 -22.09 25.67 -11.55
N SER A 192 -21.26 24.68 -11.81
CA SER A 192 -21.63 23.29 -11.55
C SER A 192 -20.50 22.49 -10.90
N ILE A 193 -20.87 21.39 -10.26
CA ILE A 193 -19.95 20.48 -9.57
C ILE A 193 -19.36 19.50 -10.58
N THR A 194 -18.08 19.24 -10.48
CA THR A 194 -17.40 18.18 -11.21
C THR A 194 -16.69 17.24 -10.24
N TRP A 195 -17.05 15.97 -10.27
CA TRP A 195 -16.28 14.88 -9.72
C TRP A 195 -15.37 14.31 -10.81
N GLN A 196 -14.13 13.98 -10.47
CA GLN A 196 -13.21 13.37 -11.42
C GLN A 196 -12.17 12.47 -10.71
N VAL A 197 -11.68 11.46 -11.44
CA VAL A 197 -10.53 10.66 -11.07
C VAL A 197 -9.64 10.45 -12.29
N ASP A 198 -8.34 10.57 -12.08
CA ASP A 198 -7.32 10.39 -13.12
C ASP A 198 -6.68 9.00 -12.97
N VAL A 199 -6.51 8.27 -14.07
CA VAL A 199 -5.90 6.92 -14.08
C VAL A 199 -4.87 6.80 -15.21
N GLY A 200 -3.91 5.89 -15.01
CA GLY A 200 -2.77 5.73 -15.91
C GLY A 200 -3.05 4.90 -17.17
N THR A 201 -4.13 4.12 -17.22
CA THR A 201 -4.43 3.25 -18.36
C THR A 201 -5.87 3.41 -18.84
N ILE A 202 -6.07 3.21 -20.15
CA ILE A 202 -7.40 3.29 -20.77
C ILE A 202 -8.32 2.17 -20.28
N ASP A 203 -7.78 1.00 -20.02
CA ASP A 203 -8.53 -0.17 -19.55
C ASP A 203 -9.16 0.10 -18.18
N ILE A 204 -8.41 0.70 -17.25
CA ILE A 204 -8.96 1.11 -15.95
C ILE A 204 -10.09 2.13 -16.17
N ALA A 205 -9.91 3.09 -17.09
CA ALA A 205 -10.93 4.11 -17.34
C ALA A 205 -12.23 3.50 -17.90
N TYR A 206 -12.14 2.59 -18.86
CA TYR A 206 -13.31 1.90 -19.42
C TYR A 206 -14.01 1.00 -18.41
N GLU A 207 -13.24 0.25 -17.59
CA GLU A 207 -13.84 -0.58 -16.56
C GLU A 207 -14.58 0.26 -15.51
N ILE A 208 -14.00 1.36 -15.06
CA ILE A 208 -14.68 2.29 -14.14
C ILE A 208 -15.95 2.85 -14.79
N GLN A 209 -15.90 3.28 -16.05
CA GLN A 209 -17.08 3.78 -16.77
C GLN A 209 -18.16 2.69 -16.87
N ARG A 210 -17.79 1.44 -17.21
CA ARG A 210 -18.68 0.30 -17.28
C ARG A 210 -19.36 0.02 -15.94
N ILE A 211 -18.59 0.06 -14.85
CA ILE A 211 -19.08 -0.15 -13.48
C ILE A 211 -20.10 0.95 -13.11
N PHE A 212 -19.79 2.22 -13.37
CA PHE A 212 -20.72 3.30 -13.11
C PHE A 212 -22.00 3.16 -13.95
N LYS A 213 -21.88 2.82 -15.23
CA LYS A 213 -23.01 2.60 -16.13
C LYS A 213 -23.93 1.48 -15.64
N THR A 214 -23.37 0.37 -15.17
CA THR A 214 -24.13 -0.76 -14.56
C THR A 214 -24.92 -0.30 -13.33
N ASN A 215 -24.42 0.72 -12.61
CA ASN A 215 -25.10 1.32 -11.46
C ASN A 215 -25.95 2.54 -11.81
N GLN A 216 -26.31 2.72 -13.09
CA GLN A 216 -27.13 3.81 -13.61
C GLN A 216 -26.55 5.21 -13.36
N ILE A 217 -25.21 5.27 -13.36
CA ILE A 217 -24.45 6.51 -13.24
C ILE A 217 -23.67 6.67 -14.54
N ASP A 218 -23.98 7.73 -15.27
CA ASP A 218 -23.33 8.02 -16.52
C ASP A 218 -22.13 8.95 -16.30
N VAL A 219 -20.91 8.46 -16.58
CA VAL A 219 -19.65 9.22 -16.48
C VAL A 219 -18.95 9.25 -17.84
N GLU A 220 -18.17 10.27 -18.05
CA GLU A 220 -17.47 10.51 -19.30
C GLU A 220 -15.96 10.26 -19.13
N ILE A 221 -15.28 9.95 -20.22
CA ILE A 221 -13.83 9.79 -20.27
C ILE A 221 -13.25 10.86 -21.17
N SER A 222 -12.23 11.54 -20.68
CA SER A 222 -11.35 12.39 -21.48
C SER A 222 -9.90 11.98 -21.25
N PHE A 223 -9.00 12.46 -22.07
CA PHE A 223 -7.59 12.16 -21.94
C PHE A 223 -6.74 13.43 -22.03
N LEU A 224 -5.60 13.37 -21.34
CA LEU A 224 -4.61 14.44 -21.34
C LEU A 224 -3.23 13.85 -21.68
N HIS A 225 -2.65 14.27 -22.78
CA HIS A 225 -1.28 13.91 -23.12
C HIS A 225 -0.28 14.82 -22.39
N LYS A 226 0.62 14.22 -21.61
CA LYS A 226 1.73 14.91 -20.94
C LYS A 226 3.04 14.27 -21.38
N LYS A 227 3.82 14.94 -22.22
CA LYS A 227 5.13 14.46 -22.70
C LYS A 227 5.09 12.99 -23.14
N ASN A 228 5.41 12.06 -22.23
CA ASN A 228 5.53 10.63 -22.52
C ASN A 228 4.43 9.78 -21.86
N VAL A 229 3.38 10.39 -21.28
CA VAL A 229 2.32 9.70 -20.56
C VAL A 229 0.96 10.24 -20.98
N THR A 230 0.02 9.34 -21.23
CA THR A 230 -1.39 9.69 -21.38
C THR A 230 -2.10 9.41 -20.07
N ILE A 231 -2.81 10.41 -19.55
CA ILE A 231 -3.65 10.30 -18.36
C ILE A 231 -5.09 10.25 -18.84
N TYR A 232 -5.84 9.30 -18.36
CA TYR A 232 -7.27 9.15 -18.64
C TYR A 232 -8.06 9.67 -17.46
N ARG A 233 -8.97 10.59 -17.72
CA ARG A 233 -9.82 11.23 -16.73
C ARG A 233 -11.24 10.72 -16.88
N ILE A 234 -11.76 10.11 -15.84
CA ILE A 234 -13.17 9.76 -15.70
C ILE A 234 -13.83 10.89 -14.91
N TYR A 235 -14.94 11.45 -15.41
CA TYR A 235 -15.59 12.55 -14.72
C TYR A 235 -17.11 12.50 -14.81
N GLY A 236 -17.76 13.04 -13.78
CA GLY A 236 -19.18 13.30 -13.72
C GLY A 236 -19.43 14.78 -13.49
N TYR A 237 -20.22 15.39 -14.34
CA TYR A 237 -20.57 16.79 -14.30
C TYR A 237 -22.02 17.01 -13.90
N GLY A 238 -22.28 18.00 -13.05
CA GLY A 238 -23.61 18.37 -12.58
C GLY A 238 -23.99 17.81 -11.21
N LYS A 239 -24.75 18.61 -10.44
CA LYS A 239 -25.11 18.28 -9.04
C LYS A 239 -25.81 16.93 -8.92
N LYS A 240 -26.82 16.63 -9.75
CA LYS A 240 -27.53 15.35 -9.74
C LYS A 240 -26.61 14.15 -9.95
N LYS A 241 -25.70 14.24 -10.93
CA LYS A 241 -24.75 13.17 -11.25
C LYS A 241 -23.75 12.97 -10.11
N CYS A 242 -23.18 14.06 -9.61
CA CYS A 242 -22.27 14.03 -8.46
C CYS A 242 -22.93 13.48 -7.21
N GLN A 243 -24.21 13.79 -6.95
CA GLN A 243 -24.98 13.21 -5.84
C GLN A 243 -25.11 11.68 -5.97
N LYS A 244 -25.41 11.18 -7.19
CA LYS A 244 -25.46 9.72 -7.43
C LYS A 244 -24.10 9.07 -7.17
N ILE A 245 -23.00 9.69 -7.68
CA ILE A 245 -21.63 9.20 -7.45
C ILE A 245 -21.31 9.17 -5.96
N TYR A 246 -21.60 10.25 -5.24
CA TYR A 246 -21.38 10.33 -3.79
C TYR A 246 -22.13 9.20 -3.05
N ASN A 247 -23.43 9.07 -3.28
CA ASN A 247 -24.24 8.06 -2.63
C ASN A 247 -23.74 6.65 -2.91
N TRP A 248 -23.29 6.38 -4.13
CA TRP A 248 -22.77 5.06 -4.50
C TRP A 248 -21.41 4.78 -3.86
N LEU A 249 -20.47 5.73 -3.91
CA LEU A 249 -19.12 5.56 -3.34
C LEU A 249 -19.13 5.37 -1.82
N TYR A 250 -20.02 6.09 -1.12
CA TYR A 250 -20.07 6.09 0.35
C TYR A 250 -21.15 5.17 0.94
N ASN A 251 -21.95 4.47 0.11
CA ASN A 251 -22.81 3.37 0.56
C ASN A 251 -22.00 2.08 0.71
N THR A 252 -21.24 1.98 1.78
CA THR A 252 -20.31 0.88 2.05
C THR A 252 -20.25 0.58 3.53
N SER A 253 -19.85 -0.65 3.89
CA SER A 253 -19.54 -1.04 5.28
C SER A 253 -18.12 -0.63 5.72
N SER A 254 -17.26 -0.17 4.80
CA SER A 254 -15.96 0.39 5.12
C SER A 254 -16.10 1.78 5.75
N SER A 255 -15.28 2.07 6.75
CA SER A 255 -15.11 3.42 7.32
C SER A 255 -13.90 4.16 6.75
N LEU A 256 -13.28 3.62 5.69
CA LEU A 256 -12.09 4.18 5.09
C LEU A 256 -12.45 5.18 3.98
N TRP A 257 -12.05 6.41 4.16
CA TRP A 257 -12.07 7.50 3.19
C TRP A 257 -11.14 8.62 3.62
N LEU A 258 -10.78 9.48 2.69
CA LEU A 258 -10.02 10.69 2.96
C LEU A 258 -10.98 11.80 3.43
N GLU A 259 -10.98 12.10 4.73
CA GLU A 259 -11.97 12.95 5.39
C GLU A 259 -12.12 14.31 4.71
N ARG A 260 -11.02 14.97 4.34
CA ARG A 260 -11.08 16.28 3.65
C ARG A 260 -11.76 16.24 2.29
N LYS A 261 -11.62 15.13 1.52
CA LYS A 261 -12.28 14.98 0.22
C LYS A 261 -13.76 14.71 0.40
N LYS A 262 -14.12 13.85 1.34
CA LYS A 262 -15.51 13.55 1.66
C LYS A 262 -16.25 14.82 2.12
N LYS A 263 -15.70 15.56 3.10
CA LYS A 263 -16.29 16.83 3.58
C LYS A 263 -16.47 17.83 2.44
N LYS A 264 -15.44 18.02 1.62
CA LYS A 264 -15.54 18.91 0.45
C LYS A 264 -16.64 18.47 -0.52
N PHE A 265 -16.81 17.16 -0.72
CA PHE A 265 -17.88 16.63 -1.56
C PHE A 265 -19.26 16.97 -0.97
N GLU A 266 -19.45 16.73 0.34
CA GLU A 266 -20.70 17.04 1.06
C GLU A 266 -21.02 18.54 1.03
N GLU A 267 -20.02 19.40 1.22
CA GLU A 267 -20.17 20.86 1.15
C GLU A 267 -20.65 21.33 -0.22
N LEU A 268 -20.07 20.78 -1.29
CA LEU A 268 -20.46 21.17 -2.65
C LEU A 268 -21.82 20.62 -3.07
N LEU A 269 -22.32 19.58 -2.42
CA LEU A 269 -23.63 19.00 -2.69
C LEU A 269 -24.77 19.72 -1.95
N LYS A 270 -24.49 20.49 -0.92
CA LYS A 270 -25.47 21.37 -0.24
C LYS A 270 -25.92 22.50 -1.17
#